data_afce09217120b18e8a60aa6543943187
#
_entry.id   afce09217120b18e8a60aa6543943187
#
_cell.length_a   1.000
_cell.length_b   1.000
_cell.length_c   1.000
_cell.angle_alpha   90.00
_cell.angle_beta   90.00
_cell.angle_gamma   90.00
#
_symmetry.space_group_name_H-M   'P 1'
#
loop_
_entity.id
_entity.type
_entity.pdbx_description
1 polymer ?
#
loop_
_entity_poly.entity_id
_entity_poly.type
_entity_poly.pdbx_seq_one_letter_code
_entity_poly.pdbx_strand_id
1 'polypeptide(L)'
;MSRGTTDPSFPGTSSSAQRKRKKDHESISGQASSRKLKVTLLSDEWKSTKGGLSTINRELAIQLAKHQNVEVSMYLPRCSEDDLRIAKEYNVNLVQARKLIGFEPIDWLLSAPENHEMDYVIGHGLKLGRQVQLIQKQLTCRWVQVLHTAPEDLGIFKGYENAISKAEEKHKAEIELCELADEVVAVGPKLADDYSRYLRHREQSVFVLTPSIFSEFSSVKQAAEDGRTFCVLVFGRGDTEDFDLKGYDIAAKAISELNEASYEVTFVGAPPGKEEEVAAKLCQHGIARRQLTVRSFKESREYLGRLFCEVDLCIMPSRTEGFGLAALEALSAGLPILVSGNSGLGDALQNVPGGSSRVVNSEDPEKWAEAIKNVRKMRRDVRLKDTKKLCIDYAEEYSWEKQCGELLKMMFDSAFELKIAGWLLYGICPTNSSFSGLYDFIFACVVTLKGLGHAILGNFSTDQMVIELTKISK
;
A
#
# COMPACT_ATOMS: atom_id res chain seq x y z
N MET A 1 82.10 12.34 21.81
CA MET A 1 82.73 12.87 23.02
C MET A 1 81.73 12.80 24.12
N SER A 2 81.90 11.90 24.91
CA SER A 2 82.25 11.66 26.30
C SER A 2 81.09 11.85 27.26
N ARG A 3 80.61 10.76 27.81
CA ARG A 3 80.88 10.23 29.16
C ARG A 3 80.19 11.06 30.25
N GLY A 4 79.58 10.54 31.25
CA GLY A 4 79.57 9.25 31.96
C GLY A 4 78.61 9.34 33.11
N THR A 5 78.08 8.19 33.47
CA THR A 5 78.32 7.50 34.76
C THR A 5 77.88 8.30 36.00
N THR A 6 77.09 7.81 36.93
CA THR A 6 77.17 6.60 37.80
C THR A 6 75.95 6.47 38.67
N ASP A 7 75.50 5.23 38.90
CA ASP A 7 74.77 4.72 40.05
C ASP A 7 75.65 4.77 41.36
N PRO A 8 75.19 4.49 42.58
CA PRO A 8 74.10 3.69 43.10
C PRO A 8 73.51 4.16 44.47
N SER A 9 72.43 3.56 44.98
CA SER A 9 72.37 2.82 46.27
C SER A 9 70.95 2.77 46.87
N PHE A 10 70.50 1.53 47.16
CA PHE A 10 69.43 1.15 48.10
C PHE A 10 69.90 1.38 49.57
N PRO A 11 69.03 1.39 50.66
CA PRO A 11 68.04 0.34 50.95
C PRO A 11 66.72 0.77 51.65
N GLY A 12 65.67 -0.03 51.50
CA GLY A 12 64.83 -0.70 52.47
C GLY A 12 63.89 0.14 53.39
N THR A 13 62.59 -0.17 53.33
CA THR A 13 61.88 -0.83 54.42
C THR A 13 60.37 -1.06 54.06
N SER A 14 59.87 -2.17 54.51
CA SER A 14 58.54 -2.75 54.44
C SER A 14 57.41 -1.85 54.96
N SER A 15 56.22 -1.85 54.28
CA SER A 15 54.94 -1.97 54.99
C SER A 15 53.82 -2.44 54.04
N SER A 16 53.06 -3.40 54.53
CA SER A 16 51.89 -4.04 54.01
C SER A 16 50.77 -3.07 53.67
N ALA A 17 50.20 -3.09 52.47
CA ALA A 17 48.94 -2.46 52.16
C ALA A 17 48.11 -3.37 51.24
N GLN A 18 46.99 -3.75 51.73
CA GLN A 18 45.94 -4.56 51.15
C GLN A 18 45.52 -4.09 49.74
N ARG A 19 45.64 -4.95 48.74
CA ARG A 19 45.04 -4.78 47.43
C ARG A 19 43.52 -5.02 47.53
N LYS A 20 42.72 -3.97 47.57
CA LYS A 20 41.32 -4.01 47.19
C LYS A 20 41.21 -4.25 45.69
N ARG A 21 40.79 -5.47 45.30
CA ARG A 21 40.33 -5.74 43.94
C ARG A 21 39.02 -5.00 43.71
N LYS A 22 39.04 -3.92 42.93
CA LYS A 22 37.85 -3.40 42.22
C LYS A 22 37.47 -4.42 41.19
N LYS A 23 36.29 -5.05 41.38
CA LYS A 23 35.57 -5.75 40.34
C LYS A 23 34.99 -4.66 39.43
N ASP A 24 35.55 -4.47 38.27
CA ASP A 24 34.92 -3.75 37.18
C ASP A 24 33.80 -4.68 36.68
N HIS A 25 32.55 -4.36 37.04
CA HIS A 25 31.39 -4.87 36.38
C HIS A 25 31.29 -4.17 35.02
N GLU A 26 31.93 -4.73 33.99
CA GLU A 26 31.51 -4.49 32.62
C GLU A 26 30.09 -5.03 32.48
N SER A 27 29.13 -4.14 32.46
CA SER A 27 27.78 -4.42 32.03
C SER A 27 27.82 -4.74 30.53
N ILE A 28 27.93 -6.01 30.19
CA ILE A 28 27.66 -6.50 28.85
C ILE A 28 26.16 -6.35 28.63
N SER A 29 25.74 -5.17 28.19
CA SER A 29 24.44 -5.00 27.54
C SER A 29 24.56 -5.59 26.12
N GLY A 30 24.48 -6.90 26.04
CA GLY A 30 24.24 -7.61 24.78
C GLY A 30 22.84 -7.24 24.30
N GLN A 31 22.72 -6.17 23.52
CA GLN A 31 21.58 -6.00 22.63
C GLN A 31 21.60 -7.19 21.68
N ALA A 32 20.75 -8.19 21.97
CA ALA A 32 20.40 -9.20 20.98
C ALA A 32 19.83 -8.41 19.77
N SER A 33 20.61 -8.29 18.70
CA SER A 33 20.15 -7.74 17.43
C SER A 33 18.99 -8.63 16.97
N SER A 34 17.77 -8.17 17.20
CA SER A 34 16.58 -8.86 16.71
C SER A 34 16.68 -8.86 15.18
N ARG A 35 16.67 -10.05 14.57
CA ARG A 35 16.67 -10.20 13.10
C ARG A 35 15.50 -9.41 12.52
N LYS A 36 15.79 -8.54 11.55
CA LYS A 36 14.75 -7.80 10.81
C LYS A 36 13.87 -8.76 10.00
N LEU A 37 12.59 -8.45 9.93
CA LEU A 37 11.65 -9.12 9.04
C LEU A 37 11.94 -8.73 7.59
N LYS A 38 12.17 -9.70 6.71
CA LYS A 38 12.48 -9.48 5.30
C LYS A 38 11.21 -9.58 4.47
N VAL A 39 10.76 -8.45 3.92
CA VAL A 39 9.53 -8.36 3.11
C VAL A 39 9.90 -8.02 1.68
N THR A 40 9.49 -8.85 0.72
CA THR A 40 9.73 -8.65 -0.71
C THR A 40 8.41 -8.44 -1.44
N LEU A 41 8.28 -7.30 -2.12
CA LEU A 41 7.11 -6.98 -2.96
C LEU A 41 7.43 -7.29 -4.42
N LEU A 42 6.57 -8.05 -5.08
CA LEU A 42 6.66 -8.23 -6.54
C LEU A 42 6.15 -6.98 -7.25
N SER A 43 6.89 -6.50 -8.24
CA SER A 43 6.49 -5.32 -9.00
C SER A 43 6.87 -5.44 -10.46
N ASP A 44 6.16 -4.74 -11.33
CA ASP A 44 6.51 -4.62 -12.75
C ASP A 44 7.33 -3.37 -13.06
N GLU A 45 7.48 -2.45 -12.10
CA GLU A 45 8.29 -1.24 -12.17
C GLU A 45 8.53 -0.63 -10.79
N TRP A 46 9.54 0.22 -10.65
CA TRP A 46 9.71 1.10 -9.48
C TRP A 46 8.90 2.40 -9.60
N LYS A 47 8.81 2.96 -10.81
CA LYS A 47 8.09 4.20 -11.10
C LYS A 47 6.59 3.94 -11.14
N SER A 48 5.78 4.77 -10.51
CA SER A 48 4.30 4.66 -10.52
C SER A 48 3.69 5.09 -11.87
N THR A 49 4.16 4.53 -12.99
CA THR A 49 3.75 4.97 -14.32
C THR A 49 2.69 4.06 -14.96
N LYS A 50 2.60 2.81 -14.50
CA LYS A 50 1.68 1.81 -15.07
C LYS A 50 0.29 1.77 -14.42
N GLY A 51 -0.02 2.76 -13.58
CA GLY A 51 -1.34 2.94 -12.98
C GLY A 51 -1.42 2.56 -11.51
N GLY A 52 -2.65 2.46 -10.98
CA GLY A 52 -2.93 2.39 -9.55
C GLY A 52 -2.25 1.26 -8.78
N LEU A 53 -2.11 0.08 -9.40
CA LEU A 53 -1.39 -1.03 -8.77
C LEU A 53 0.06 -0.66 -8.49
N SER A 54 0.79 -0.11 -9.47
CA SER A 54 2.19 0.32 -9.28
C SER A 54 2.30 1.42 -8.23
N THR A 55 1.35 2.36 -8.20
CA THR A 55 1.31 3.45 -7.22
C THR A 55 1.18 2.91 -5.79
N ILE A 56 0.23 2.03 -5.54
CA ILE A 56 0.02 1.43 -4.21
C ILE A 56 1.20 0.55 -3.81
N ASN A 57 1.71 -0.26 -4.74
CA ASN A 57 2.83 -1.15 -4.48
C ASN A 57 4.09 -0.37 -4.05
N ARG A 58 4.42 0.70 -4.80
CA ARG A 58 5.54 1.58 -4.46
C ARG A 58 5.34 2.29 -3.12
N GLU A 59 4.15 2.84 -2.88
CA GLU A 59 3.87 3.54 -1.63
C GLU A 59 3.92 2.58 -0.43
N LEU A 60 3.33 1.39 -0.55
CA LEU A 60 3.40 0.36 0.48
C LEU A 60 4.86 -0.01 0.81
N ALA A 61 5.71 -0.22 -0.20
CA ALA A 61 7.14 -0.50 0.01
C ALA A 61 7.84 0.63 0.77
N ILE A 62 7.59 1.89 0.39
CA ILE A 62 8.16 3.08 1.05
C ILE A 62 7.70 3.16 2.51
N GLN A 63 6.41 2.94 2.77
CA GLN A 63 5.87 3.06 4.12
C GLN A 63 6.35 1.92 5.04
N LEU A 64 6.39 0.68 4.54
CA LEU A 64 6.95 -0.46 5.28
C LEU A 64 8.44 -0.25 5.60
N ALA A 65 9.22 0.32 4.68
CA ALA A 65 10.65 0.57 4.87
C ALA A 65 10.97 1.63 5.94
N LYS A 66 9.99 2.43 6.40
CA LYS A 66 10.15 3.35 7.53
C LYS A 66 10.27 2.65 8.88
N HIS A 67 9.83 1.40 8.98
CA HIS A 67 9.88 0.62 10.21
C HIS A 67 11.28 0.01 10.43
N GLN A 68 11.90 0.29 11.58
CA GLN A 68 13.29 -0.11 11.87
C GLN A 68 13.53 -1.63 11.87
N ASN A 69 12.50 -2.41 12.19
CA ASN A 69 12.57 -3.87 12.31
C ASN A 69 12.25 -4.61 11.01
N VAL A 70 12.18 -3.89 9.89
CA VAL A 70 11.84 -4.45 8.57
C VAL A 70 12.94 -4.14 7.58
N GLU A 71 13.22 -5.08 6.70
CA GLU A 71 14.02 -4.91 5.50
C GLU A 71 13.11 -5.12 4.30
N VAL A 72 12.96 -4.09 3.46
CA VAL A 72 12.04 -4.09 2.34
C VAL A 72 12.79 -4.18 1.04
N SER A 73 12.39 -5.12 0.19
CA SER A 73 12.89 -5.27 -1.17
C SER A 73 11.73 -5.23 -2.18
N MET A 74 11.99 -4.72 -3.37
CA MET A 74 11.10 -4.88 -4.52
C MET A 74 11.77 -5.74 -5.58
N TYR A 75 11.11 -6.84 -5.95
CA TYR A 75 11.55 -7.76 -6.98
C TYR A 75 10.84 -7.43 -8.29
N LEU A 76 11.59 -7.01 -9.31
CA LEU A 76 11.04 -6.47 -10.55
C LEU A 76 11.85 -6.90 -11.77
N PRO A 77 11.26 -6.91 -12.97
CA PRO A 77 11.91 -7.40 -14.19
C PRO A 77 13.12 -6.56 -14.60
N ARG A 78 13.01 -5.23 -14.47
CA ARG A 78 14.05 -4.27 -14.89
C ARG A 78 14.02 -3.03 -14.01
N CYS A 79 15.19 -2.51 -13.70
CA CYS A 79 15.38 -1.21 -13.06
C CYS A 79 16.56 -0.45 -13.71
N SER A 80 16.47 0.86 -13.73
CA SER A 80 17.56 1.74 -14.15
C SER A 80 18.44 2.10 -12.95
N GLU A 81 19.63 2.66 -13.21
CA GLU A 81 20.50 3.20 -12.17
C GLU A 81 19.81 4.32 -11.36
N ASP A 82 18.98 5.13 -12.02
CA ASP A 82 18.16 6.15 -11.34
C ASP A 82 17.13 5.52 -10.42
N ASP A 83 16.47 4.42 -10.83
CA ASP A 83 15.52 3.72 -9.99
C ASP A 83 16.20 3.17 -8.73
N LEU A 84 17.39 2.57 -8.87
CA LEU A 84 18.21 2.07 -7.76
C LEU A 84 18.58 3.19 -6.78
N ARG A 85 19.02 4.33 -7.31
CA ARG A 85 19.40 5.50 -6.51
C ARG A 85 18.19 6.05 -5.73
N ILE A 86 17.05 6.26 -6.41
CA ILE A 86 15.84 6.81 -5.80
C ILE A 86 15.26 5.85 -4.76
N ALA A 87 15.18 4.55 -5.06
CA ALA A 87 14.65 3.56 -4.11
C ALA A 87 15.48 3.51 -2.81
N LYS A 88 16.80 3.65 -2.93
CA LYS A 88 17.71 3.69 -1.78
C LYS A 88 17.45 4.88 -0.85
N GLU A 89 17.01 6.03 -1.38
CA GLU A 89 16.64 7.21 -0.59
C GLU A 89 15.45 6.90 0.35
N TYR A 90 14.60 5.92 -0.03
CA TYR A 90 13.48 5.42 0.75
C TYR A 90 13.78 4.14 1.55
N ASN A 91 15.05 3.70 1.61
CA ASN A 91 15.47 2.44 2.24
C ASN A 91 14.80 1.18 1.62
N VAL A 92 14.47 1.23 0.33
CA VAL A 92 13.94 0.09 -0.42
C VAL A 92 15.02 -0.48 -1.32
N ASN A 93 15.26 -1.80 -1.22
CA ASN A 93 16.21 -2.52 -2.07
C ASN A 93 15.51 -2.96 -3.36
N LEU A 94 16.04 -2.61 -4.53
CA LEU A 94 15.55 -3.16 -5.79
C LEU A 94 16.35 -4.40 -6.18
N VAL A 95 15.64 -5.49 -6.43
CA VAL A 95 16.20 -6.78 -6.86
C VAL A 95 15.71 -7.04 -8.29
N GLN A 96 16.64 -7.05 -9.24
CA GLN A 96 16.28 -7.27 -10.64
C GLN A 96 16.21 -8.76 -10.96
N ALA A 97 15.13 -9.17 -11.65
CA ALA A 97 14.94 -10.53 -12.09
C ALA A 97 15.93 -10.93 -13.21
N ARG A 98 16.32 -12.19 -13.20
CA ARG A 98 17.08 -12.76 -14.29
C ARG A 98 16.20 -12.86 -15.55
N LYS A 99 16.70 -12.37 -16.67
CA LYS A 99 15.99 -12.47 -17.97
C LYS A 99 15.79 -13.93 -18.36
N LEU A 100 14.54 -14.30 -18.62
CA LEU A 100 14.17 -15.58 -19.21
C LEU A 100 13.92 -15.37 -20.70
N ILE A 101 14.64 -16.13 -21.55
CA ILE A 101 14.53 -16.01 -23.01
C ILE A 101 13.20 -16.62 -23.47
N GLY A 102 12.44 -15.88 -24.27
CA GLY A 102 11.14 -16.33 -24.80
C GLY A 102 9.94 -16.05 -23.85
N PHE A 103 10.18 -15.40 -22.72
CA PHE A 103 9.12 -15.00 -21.78
C PHE A 103 8.96 -13.47 -21.72
N GLU A 104 7.74 -13.01 -21.46
CA GLU A 104 7.49 -11.60 -21.19
C GLU A 104 8.19 -11.15 -19.89
N PRO A 105 8.58 -9.88 -19.79
CA PRO A 105 9.33 -9.40 -18.61
C PRO A 105 8.66 -9.72 -17.27
N ILE A 106 7.32 -9.67 -17.18
CA ILE A 106 6.58 -9.97 -15.97
C ILE A 106 6.74 -11.45 -15.53
N ASP A 107 6.93 -12.35 -16.48
CA ASP A 107 7.09 -13.78 -16.23
C ASP A 107 8.51 -14.14 -15.76
N TRP A 108 9.48 -13.22 -15.84
CA TRP A 108 10.80 -13.43 -15.22
C TRP A 108 10.71 -13.52 -13.69
N LEU A 109 9.65 -12.94 -13.10
CA LEU A 109 9.36 -13.02 -11.67
C LEU A 109 8.84 -14.39 -11.20
N LEU A 110 8.62 -15.35 -12.11
CA LEU A 110 8.27 -16.73 -11.76
C LEU A 110 9.42 -17.48 -11.08
N SER A 111 10.66 -17.03 -11.27
CA SER A 111 11.85 -17.58 -10.65
C SER A 111 12.16 -16.79 -9.39
N ALA A 112 12.39 -17.47 -8.29
CA ALA A 112 12.85 -16.81 -7.08
C ALA A 112 14.21 -16.12 -7.31
N PRO A 113 14.46 -14.94 -6.72
CA PRO A 113 15.73 -14.25 -6.86
C PRO A 113 16.86 -15.03 -6.18
N GLU A 114 18.02 -15.14 -6.87
CA GLU A 114 19.18 -15.86 -6.36
C GLU A 114 19.79 -15.13 -5.14
N ASN A 115 20.19 -15.87 -4.12
CA ASN A 115 20.83 -15.35 -2.90
C ASN A 115 20.04 -14.25 -2.17
N HIS A 116 18.71 -14.29 -2.30
CA HIS A 116 17.81 -13.34 -1.65
C HIS A 116 16.89 -14.07 -0.68
N GLU A 117 16.98 -13.71 0.59
CA GLU A 117 16.11 -14.23 1.64
C GLU A 117 14.88 -13.36 1.79
N MET A 118 13.74 -13.99 1.98
CA MET A 118 12.47 -13.31 2.28
C MET A 118 11.67 -14.11 3.30
N ASP A 119 11.14 -13.43 4.31
CA ASP A 119 10.19 -14.01 5.25
C ASP A 119 8.76 -13.92 4.69
N TYR A 120 8.48 -12.81 4.00
CA TYR A 120 7.21 -12.55 3.31
C TYR A 120 7.42 -12.12 1.87
N VAL A 121 6.54 -12.60 1.01
CA VAL A 121 6.40 -12.12 -0.37
C VAL A 121 5.00 -11.54 -0.56
N ILE A 122 4.92 -10.34 -1.14
CA ILE A 122 3.67 -9.65 -1.42
C ILE A 122 3.39 -9.69 -2.92
N GLY A 123 2.27 -10.33 -3.30
CA GLY A 123 1.75 -10.36 -4.66
C GLY A 123 0.53 -9.46 -4.82
N HIS A 124 0.33 -8.89 -6.02
CA HIS A 124 -0.74 -7.94 -6.28
C HIS A 124 -1.67 -8.42 -7.39
N GLY A 125 -2.94 -8.65 -7.05
CA GLY A 125 -3.96 -9.15 -7.96
C GLY A 125 -3.53 -10.41 -8.71
N LEU A 126 -4.20 -10.72 -9.80
CA LEU A 126 -3.80 -11.86 -10.65
C LEU A 126 -2.44 -11.62 -11.35
N LYS A 127 -2.12 -10.36 -11.65
CA LYS A 127 -0.92 -9.99 -12.43
C LYS A 127 0.39 -10.34 -11.73
N LEU A 128 0.50 -10.10 -10.42
CA LEU A 128 1.72 -10.30 -9.63
C LEU A 128 1.54 -11.37 -8.54
N GLY A 129 0.30 -11.84 -8.29
CA GLY A 129 0.01 -12.91 -7.33
C GLY A 129 0.35 -14.30 -7.86
N ARG A 130 0.08 -14.57 -9.16
CA ARG A 130 0.33 -15.89 -9.77
C ARG A 130 1.80 -16.33 -9.71
N GLN A 131 2.75 -15.39 -9.71
CA GLN A 131 4.18 -15.68 -9.62
C GLN A 131 4.57 -16.21 -8.23
N VAL A 132 3.86 -15.76 -7.18
CA VAL A 132 4.18 -16.14 -5.80
C VAL A 132 4.06 -17.64 -5.57
N GLN A 133 3.09 -18.30 -6.20
CA GLN A 133 2.93 -19.76 -6.12
C GLN A 133 4.20 -20.54 -6.49
N LEU A 134 4.95 -20.03 -7.48
CA LEU A 134 6.20 -20.69 -7.90
C LEU A 134 7.38 -20.28 -7.04
N ILE A 135 7.39 -19.06 -6.51
CA ILE A 135 8.39 -18.62 -5.54
C ILE A 135 8.29 -19.44 -4.26
N GLN A 136 7.08 -19.67 -3.73
CA GLN A 136 6.88 -20.51 -2.54
C GLN A 136 7.29 -21.97 -2.72
N LYS A 137 7.31 -22.49 -3.94
CA LYS A 137 7.85 -23.84 -4.23
C LYS A 137 9.38 -23.89 -4.21
N GLN A 138 10.03 -22.74 -4.34
CA GLN A 138 11.49 -22.60 -4.38
C GLN A 138 12.07 -22.11 -3.05
N LEU A 139 11.31 -21.29 -2.32
CA LEU A 139 11.73 -20.66 -1.06
C LEU A 139 10.65 -20.82 0.00
N THR A 140 11.09 -21.01 1.24
CA THR A 140 10.19 -20.98 2.39
C THR A 140 9.91 -19.53 2.77
N CYS A 141 8.77 -19.02 2.34
CA CYS A 141 8.28 -17.68 2.67
C CYS A 141 6.76 -17.68 2.79
N ARG A 142 6.20 -16.70 3.49
CA ARG A 142 4.75 -16.48 3.56
C ARG A 142 4.28 -15.55 2.45
N TRP A 143 3.03 -15.70 2.07
CA TRP A 143 2.42 -14.96 0.98
C TRP A 143 1.33 -14.01 1.48
N VAL A 144 1.47 -12.72 1.15
CA VAL A 144 0.41 -11.72 1.26
C VAL A 144 -0.14 -11.42 -0.13
N GLN A 145 -1.42 -11.69 -0.35
CA GLN A 145 -2.12 -11.35 -1.59
C GLN A 145 -2.86 -10.04 -1.45
N VAL A 146 -2.55 -9.04 -2.29
CA VAL A 146 -3.19 -7.72 -2.27
C VAL A 146 -4.17 -7.57 -3.42
N LEU A 147 -5.41 -7.23 -3.09
CA LEU A 147 -6.53 -7.07 -4.01
C LEU A 147 -6.75 -5.61 -4.38
N HIS A 148 -6.89 -5.33 -5.69
CA HIS A 148 -7.05 -3.97 -6.23
C HIS A 148 -8.37 -3.73 -6.94
N THR A 149 -9.06 -4.79 -7.36
CA THR A 149 -10.28 -4.71 -8.16
C THR A 149 -11.25 -5.83 -7.80
N ALA A 150 -12.53 -5.61 -8.11
CA ALA A 150 -13.54 -6.66 -8.19
C ALA A 150 -13.82 -6.94 -9.67
N PRO A 151 -13.23 -7.98 -10.27
CA PRO A 151 -13.33 -8.24 -11.71
C PRO A 151 -14.76 -8.39 -12.20
N GLU A 152 -15.64 -9.02 -11.42
CA GLU A 152 -17.06 -9.20 -11.76
C GLU A 152 -17.76 -7.86 -11.96
N ASP A 153 -17.61 -6.92 -11.01
CA ASP A 153 -18.20 -5.58 -11.09
C ASP A 153 -17.71 -4.82 -12.33
N LEU A 154 -16.41 -4.94 -12.63
CA LEU A 154 -15.81 -4.28 -13.77
C LEU A 154 -16.33 -4.86 -15.10
N GLY A 155 -16.56 -6.18 -15.16
CA GLY A 155 -16.97 -6.89 -16.37
C GLY A 155 -18.30 -6.44 -16.93
N ILE A 156 -19.23 -5.98 -16.06
CA ILE A 156 -20.56 -5.52 -16.43
C ILE A 156 -20.49 -4.29 -17.35
N PHE A 157 -19.51 -3.41 -17.15
CA PHE A 157 -19.41 -2.12 -17.84
C PHE A 157 -18.31 -2.07 -18.91
N LYS A 158 -17.59 -3.19 -19.15
CA LYS A 158 -16.53 -3.19 -20.17
C LYS A 158 -17.06 -3.41 -21.57
N GLY A 159 -16.57 -2.60 -22.52
CA GLY A 159 -17.05 -2.53 -23.89
C GLY A 159 -16.38 -3.50 -24.88
N TYR A 160 -15.96 -4.72 -24.45
CA TYR A 160 -15.39 -5.72 -25.34
C TYR A 160 -16.18 -7.05 -25.32
N GLU A 161 -16.00 -7.85 -26.36
CA GLU A 161 -16.70 -9.13 -26.52
C GLU A 161 -16.36 -10.11 -25.38
N ASN A 162 -17.39 -10.77 -24.82
CA ASN A 162 -17.29 -11.71 -23.70
C ASN A 162 -16.71 -11.09 -22.41
N ALA A 163 -16.94 -9.80 -22.16
CA ALA A 163 -16.38 -9.09 -21.00
C ALA A 163 -16.81 -9.75 -19.68
N ILE A 164 -18.08 -10.14 -19.55
CA ILE A 164 -18.63 -10.78 -18.34
C ILE A 164 -17.93 -12.12 -18.08
N SER A 165 -17.87 -13.02 -19.07
CA SER A 165 -17.24 -14.33 -18.89
C SER A 165 -15.75 -14.22 -18.55
N LYS A 166 -15.02 -13.31 -19.21
CA LYS A 166 -13.62 -13.05 -18.87
C LYS A 166 -13.44 -12.45 -17.48
N ALA A 167 -14.41 -11.68 -17.01
CA ALA A 167 -14.40 -11.11 -15.66
C ALA A 167 -14.66 -12.20 -14.61
N GLU A 168 -15.60 -13.12 -14.86
CA GLU A 168 -15.88 -14.29 -14.02
C GLU A 168 -14.64 -15.20 -13.90
N GLU A 169 -13.95 -15.50 -15.02
CA GLU A 169 -12.70 -16.27 -15.00
C GLU A 169 -11.61 -15.59 -14.16
N LYS A 170 -11.44 -14.28 -14.34
CA LYS A 170 -10.48 -13.50 -13.53
C LYS A 170 -10.85 -13.48 -12.07
N HIS A 171 -12.12 -13.29 -11.76
CA HIS A 171 -12.62 -13.29 -10.39
C HIS A 171 -12.34 -14.62 -9.70
N LYS A 172 -12.70 -15.74 -10.37
CA LYS A 172 -12.42 -17.08 -9.86
C LYS A 172 -10.93 -17.30 -9.60
N ALA A 173 -10.08 -16.90 -10.54
CA ALA A 173 -8.64 -17.01 -10.38
C ALA A 173 -8.11 -16.13 -9.22
N GLU A 174 -8.64 -14.95 -8.99
CA GLU A 174 -8.28 -14.11 -7.83
C GLU A 174 -8.71 -14.74 -6.51
N ILE A 175 -9.90 -15.33 -6.43
CA ILE A 175 -10.35 -16.08 -5.24
C ILE A 175 -9.40 -17.28 -4.98
N GLU A 176 -9.07 -18.06 -6.00
CA GLU A 176 -8.13 -19.19 -5.87
C GLU A 176 -6.75 -18.74 -5.35
N LEU A 177 -6.23 -17.58 -5.81
CA LEU A 177 -4.99 -17.01 -5.28
C LEU A 177 -5.13 -16.59 -3.81
N CYS A 178 -6.27 -16.02 -3.43
CA CYS A 178 -6.54 -15.65 -2.04
C CYS A 178 -6.62 -16.88 -1.14
N GLU A 179 -7.18 -17.99 -1.62
CA GLU A 179 -7.25 -19.25 -0.88
C GLU A 179 -5.86 -19.88 -0.63
N LEU A 180 -4.94 -19.67 -1.56
CA LEU A 180 -3.56 -20.16 -1.44
C LEU A 180 -2.66 -19.25 -0.58
N ALA A 181 -3.00 -17.96 -0.47
CA ALA A 181 -2.20 -16.99 0.27
C ALA A 181 -2.32 -17.18 1.77
N ASP A 182 -1.27 -16.88 2.53
CA ASP A 182 -1.31 -16.88 3.99
C ASP A 182 -2.18 -15.76 4.52
N GLU A 183 -2.04 -14.56 3.94
CA GLU A 183 -2.78 -13.36 4.31
C GLU A 183 -3.39 -12.69 3.08
N VAL A 184 -4.56 -12.08 3.25
CA VAL A 184 -5.24 -11.34 2.18
C VAL A 184 -5.44 -9.88 2.60
N VAL A 185 -5.04 -8.98 1.74
CA VAL A 185 -5.16 -7.53 1.93
C VAL A 185 -6.03 -6.95 0.82
N ALA A 186 -7.07 -6.21 1.15
CA ALA A 186 -7.90 -5.51 0.19
C ALA A 186 -7.61 -4.00 0.22
N VAL A 187 -7.49 -3.39 -0.96
CA VAL A 187 -7.26 -1.94 -1.10
C VAL A 187 -8.58 -1.20 -0.95
N GLY A 188 -8.85 -0.75 0.26
CA GLY A 188 -10.03 0.00 0.65
C GLY A 188 -11.20 -0.85 1.16
N PRO A 189 -12.17 -0.19 1.83
CA PRO A 189 -13.26 -0.87 2.53
C PRO A 189 -14.19 -1.63 1.58
N LYS A 190 -14.55 -1.07 0.42
CA LYS A 190 -15.44 -1.72 -0.56
C LYS A 190 -14.92 -3.11 -0.96
N LEU A 191 -13.67 -3.22 -1.36
CA LEU A 191 -13.07 -4.51 -1.73
C LEU A 191 -12.96 -5.46 -0.54
N ALA A 192 -12.68 -4.95 0.65
CA ALA A 192 -12.61 -5.76 1.85
C ALA A 192 -13.97 -6.40 2.16
N ASP A 193 -15.05 -5.65 2.04
CA ASP A 193 -16.42 -6.15 2.24
C ASP A 193 -16.78 -7.22 1.22
N ASP A 194 -16.47 -7.00 -0.06
CA ASP A 194 -16.78 -7.94 -1.14
C ASP A 194 -15.99 -9.24 -0.95
N TYR A 195 -14.68 -9.16 -0.78
CA TYR A 195 -13.85 -10.36 -0.62
C TYR A 195 -14.05 -11.08 0.71
N SER A 196 -14.43 -10.39 1.78
CA SER A 196 -14.83 -11.04 3.04
C SER A 196 -16.04 -11.95 2.87
N ARG A 197 -16.96 -11.61 1.96
CA ARG A 197 -18.12 -12.49 1.63
C ARG A 197 -17.70 -13.71 0.84
N TYR A 198 -16.80 -13.57 -0.12
CA TYR A 198 -16.29 -14.68 -0.94
C TYR A 198 -15.41 -15.64 -0.12
N LEU A 199 -14.59 -15.09 0.77
CA LEU A 199 -13.62 -15.83 1.59
C LEU A 199 -14.13 -16.17 3.00
N ARG A 200 -15.44 -16.12 3.24
CA ARG A 200 -16.07 -16.37 4.55
C ARG A 200 -15.76 -17.72 5.20
N HIS A 201 -15.23 -18.66 4.44
CA HIS A 201 -14.81 -19.97 4.93
C HIS A 201 -13.38 -19.99 5.45
N ARG A 202 -12.60 -18.92 5.22
CA ARG A 202 -11.26 -18.78 5.78
C ARG A 202 -11.33 -18.37 7.25
N GLU A 203 -10.37 -18.87 8.05
CA GLU A 203 -10.23 -18.48 9.44
C GLU A 203 -9.69 -17.04 9.57
N GLN A 204 -8.76 -16.63 8.66
CA GLN A 204 -8.21 -15.30 8.64
C GLN A 204 -9.16 -14.30 7.96
N SER A 205 -9.32 -13.15 8.60
CA SER A 205 -10.06 -12.02 8.03
C SER A 205 -9.26 -11.32 6.92
N VAL A 206 -9.97 -10.70 6.00
CA VAL A 206 -9.35 -9.81 4.99
C VAL A 206 -8.88 -8.53 5.67
N PHE A 207 -7.59 -8.21 5.57
CA PHE A 207 -7.01 -6.97 6.10
C PHE A 207 -7.39 -5.80 5.18
N VAL A 208 -7.87 -4.70 5.76
CA VAL A 208 -8.24 -3.49 5.01
C VAL A 208 -7.06 -2.53 4.98
N LEU A 209 -6.50 -2.28 3.80
CA LEU A 209 -5.49 -1.24 3.57
C LEU A 209 -6.14 -0.10 2.79
N THR A 210 -6.54 0.97 3.46
CA THR A 210 -7.12 2.15 2.81
C THR A 210 -6.01 3.11 2.42
N PRO A 211 -5.76 3.35 1.11
CA PRO A 211 -4.74 4.29 0.67
C PRO A 211 -4.93 5.67 1.29
N SER A 212 -3.88 6.21 1.89
CA SER A 212 -3.87 7.55 2.47
C SER A 212 -3.33 8.60 1.49
N ILE A 213 -3.25 9.82 1.93
CA ILE A 213 -2.74 10.96 1.16
C ILE A 213 -1.31 10.70 0.69
N PHE A 214 -1.03 11.04 -0.56
CA PHE A 214 0.29 10.90 -1.18
C PHE A 214 1.15 12.13 -0.91
N SER A 215 2.22 11.94 -0.15
CA SER A 215 3.13 13.02 0.27
C SER A 215 3.85 13.71 -0.90
N GLU A 216 4.00 13.05 -2.04
CA GLU A 216 4.64 13.61 -3.24
C GLU A 216 3.88 14.82 -3.82
N PHE A 217 2.59 14.97 -3.54
CA PHE A 217 1.79 16.13 -3.93
C PHE A 217 1.71 17.22 -2.86
N SER A 218 2.31 17.05 -1.70
CA SER A 218 2.24 18.00 -0.58
C SER A 218 2.83 19.40 -0.89
N SER A 219 3.74 19.47 -1.87
CA SER A 219 4.37 20.72 -2.32
C SER A 219 3.52 21.48 -3.34
N VAL A 220 2.45 20.88 -3.86
CA VAL A 220 1.56 21.50 -4.85
C VAL A 220 0.82 22.67 -4.21
N LYS A 221 0.89 23.83 -4.84
CA LYS A 221 0.22 25.06 -4.38
C LYS A 221 -0.85 25.45 -5.37
N GLN A 222 -2.09 25.35 -4.96
CA GLN A 222 -3.24 25.80 -5.73
C GLN A 222 -3.31 27.34 -5.80
N ALA A 223 -3.64 27.90 -6.98
CA ALA A 223 -3.92 29.33 -7.09
C ALA A 223 -5.17 29.69 -6.26
N ALA A 224 -5.10 30.77 -5.49
CA ALA A 224 -6.19 31.16 -4.58
C ALA A 224 -7.34 31.93 -5.26
N GLU A 225 -7.10 32.49 -6.45
CA GLU A 225 -8.06 33.33 -7.16
C GLU A 225 -8.95 32.53 -8.10
N ASP A 226 -10.23 32.89 -8.17
CA ASP A 226 -11.16 32.30 -9.15
C ASP A 226 -10.80 32.76 -10.57
N GLY A 227 -10.74 31.81 -11.51
CA GLY A 227 -10.61 32.08 -12.94
C GLY A 227 -11.91 32.63 -13.57
N ARG A 228 -11.87 33.03 -14.85
CA ARG A 228 -13.06 33.40 -15.62
C ARG A 228 -13.93 32.20 -15.95
N THR A 229 -13.32 31.06 -16.14
CA THR A 229 -13.96 29.77 -16.41
C THR A 229 -13.74 28.81 -15.23
N PHE A 230 -14.65 27.87 -15.05
CA PHE A 230 -14.56 26.81 -14.05
C PHE A 230 -14.16 25.52 -14.76
N CYS A 231 -12.92 25.09 -14.56
CA CYS A 231 -12.36 23.95 -15.25
C CYS A 231 -12.52 22.66 -14.41
N VAL A 232 -13.26 21.68 -14.97
CA VAL A 232 -13.48 20.37 -14.39
C VAL A 232 -12.52 19.36 -15.00
N LEU A 233 -11.74 18.68 -14.18
CA LEU A 233 -10.85 17.62 -14.60
C LEU A 233 -11.55 16.26 -14.55
N VAL A 234 -11.44 15.53 -15.65
CA VAL A 234 -11.74 14.10 -15.74
C VAL A 234 -10.43 13.38 -16.05
N PHE A 235 -9.97 12.55 -15.16
CA PHE A 235 -8.65 11.93 -15.25
C PHE A 235 -8.73 10.41 -15.14
N GLY A 236 -8.19 9.71 -16.14
CA GLY A 236 -8.16 8.25 -16.16
C GLY A 236 -7.90 7.73 -17.57
N ARG A 237 -7.76 6.42 -17.74
CA ARG A 237 -7.53 5.82 -19.07
C ARG A 237 -8.72 6.09 -19.99
N GLY A 238 -8.42 6.68 -21.15
CA GLY A 238 -9.39 7.05 -22.17
C GLY A 238 -9.62 5.97 -23.21
N ASP A 239 -9.41 4.69 -22.86
CA ASP A 239 -9.69 3.56 -23.74
C ASP A 239 -11.20 3.41 -23.98
N THR A 240 -11.57 2.96 -25.16
CA THR A 240 -12.97 2.69 -25.51
C THR A 240 -13.60 1.62 -24.60
N GLU A 241 -12.80 0.69 -24.12
CA GLU A 241 -13.22 -0.43 -23.25
C GLU A 241 -13.66 0.04 -21.85
N ASP A 242 -13.02 1.09 -21.31
CA ASP A 242 -13.26 1.61 -19.98
C ASP A 242 -14.17 2.85 -19.97
N PHE A 243 -14.65 3.33 -21.13
CA PHE A 243 -15.37 4.59 -21.27
C PHE A 243 -16.63 4.65 -20.41
N ASP A 244 -17.49 3.62 -20.53
CA ASP A 244 -18.73 3.54 -19.75
C ASP A 244 -18.46 3.19 -18.29
N LEU A 245 -17.49 2.30 -18.03
CA LEU A 245 -17.04 1.95 -16.69
C LEU A 245 -16.61 3.18 -15.87
N LYS A 246 -15.82 4.08 -16.51
CA LYS A 246 -15.34 5.31 -15.87
C LYS A 246 -16.36 6.45 -15.84
N GLY A 247 -17.56 6.24 -16.42
CA GLY A 247 -18.64 7.21 -16.43
C GLY A 247 -18.28 8.50 -17.20
N TYR A 248 -17.46 8.41 -18.24
CA TYR A 248 -17.10 9.59 -19.04
C TYR A 248 -18.29 10.18 -19.79
N ASP A 249 -19.27 9.37 -20.13
CA ASP A 249 -20.58 9.79 -20.63
C ASP A 249 -21.37 10.60 -19.60
N ILE A 250 -21.32 10.18 -18.32
CA ILE A 250 -21.94 10.89 -17.20
C ILE A 250 -21.29 12.27 -17.04
N ALA A 251 -19.95 12.32 -17.04
CA ALA A 251 -19.21 13.60 -16.98
C ALA A 251 -19.59 14.54 -18.12
N ALA A 252 -19.60 14.06 -19.37
CA ALA A 252 -19.92 14.87 -20.54
C ALA A 252 -21.37 15.39 -20.49
N LYS A 253 -22.35 14.54 -20.15
CA LYS A 253 -23.75 14.92 -19.99
C LYS A 253 -23.93 15.92 -18.84
N ALA A 254 -23.29 15.72 -17.70
CA ALA A 254 -23.38 16.62 -16.55
C ALA A 254 -22.91 18.04 -16.91
N ILE A 255 -21.82 18.18 -17.66
CA ILE A 255 -21.36 19.49 -18.14
C ILE A 255 -22.34 20.09 -19.17
N SER A 256 -22.90 19.27 -20.04
CA SER A 256 -23.94 19.71 -20.98
C SER A 256 -25.18 20.25 -20.25
N GLU A 257 -25.64 19.58 -19.18
CA GLU A 257 -26.79 20.02 -18.35
C GLU A 257 -26.53 21.35 -17.62
N LEU A 258 -25.28 21.72 -17.38
CA LEU A 258 -24.96 23.04 -16.81
C LEU A 258 -25.38 24.19 -17.74
N ASN A 259 -25.39 23.94 -19.05
CA ASN A 259 -25.80 24.87 -20.11
C ASN A 259 -25.16 26.29 -20.01
N GLU A 260 -23.90 26.36 -19.53
CA GLU A 260 -23.15 27.59 -19.35
C GLU A 260 -21.76 27.42 -19.99
N ALA A 261 -21.40 28.38 -20.89
CA ALA A 261 -20.10 28.35 -21.57
C ALA A 261 -18.89 28.59 -20.64
N SER A 262 -19.15 29.02 -19.41
CA SER A 262 -18.12 29.24 -18.38
C SER A 262 -17.65 27.96 -17.66
N TYR A 263 -18.23 26.81 -17.95
CA TYR A 263 -17.70 25.51 -17.54
C TYR A 263 -16.88 24.91 -18.67
N GLU A 264 -15.70 24.42 -18.33
CA GLU A 264 -14.80 23.73 -19.24
C GLU A 264 -14.44 22.36 -18.67
N VAL A 265 -14.15 21.40 -19.55
CA VAL A 265 -13.64 20.08 -19.17
C VAL A 265 -12.23 19.91 -19.72
N THR A 266 -11.33 19.54 -18.85
CA THR A 266 -10.03 18.95 -19.23
C THR A 266 -10.09 17.46 -19.01
N PHE A 267 -10.09 16.68 -20.09
CA PHE A 267 -9.94 15.22 -20.05
C PHE A 267 -8.46 14.87 -20.23
N VAL A 268 -7.92 14.04 -19.33
CA VAL A 268 -6.53 13.58 -19.40
C VAL A 268 -6.47 12.07 -19.32
N GLY A 269 -5.85 11.46 -20.32
CA GLY A 269 -5.67 10.01 -20.38
C GLY A 269 -6.02 9.39 -21.72
N ALA A 270 -6.20 10.20 -22.76
CA ALA A 270 -6.36 9.70 -24.13
C ALA A 270 -5.09 8.91 -24.55
N PRO A 271 -5.23 7.79 -25.26
CA PRO A 271 -4.08 7.13 -25.87
C PRO A 271 -3.37 8.11 -26.83
N PRO A 272 -2.03 8.07 -26.91
CA PRO A 272 -1.28 8.97 -27.79
C PRO A 272 -1.78 8.93 -29.24
N GLY A 273 -2.10 10.10 -29.79
CA GLY A 273 -2.62 10.25 -31.15
C GLY A 273 -4.12 9.96 -31.31
N LYS A 274 -4.85 9.68 -30.22
CA LYS A 274 -6.30 9.43 -30.21
C LYS A 274 -7.11 10.53 -29.50
N GLU A 275 -6.50 11.70 -29.28
CA GLU A 275 -7.14 12.79 -28.54
C GLU A 275 -8.44 13.26 -29.22
N GLU A 276 -8.46 13.35 -30.55
CA GLU A 276 -9.65 13.74 -31.31
C GLU A 276 -10.73 12.64 -31.34
N GLU A 277 -10.35 11.35 -31.34
CA GLU A 277 -11.28 10.23 -31.23
C GLU A 277 -12.02 10.29 -29.89
N VAL A 278 -11.28 10.48 -28.78
CA VAL A 278 -11.83 10.63 -27.45
C VAL A 278 -12.69 11.90 -27.35
N ALA A 279 -12.24 13.01 -27.91
CA ALA A 279 -13.01 14.26 -27.96
C ALA A 279 -14.33 14.08 -28.71
N ALA A 280 -14.32 13.43 -29.88
CA ALA A 280 -15.52 13.17 -30.65
C ALA A 280 -16.51 12.31 -29.85
N LYS A 281 -16.03 11.27 -29.15
CA LYS A 281 -16.87 10.41 -28.30
C LYS A 281 -17.50 11.19 -27.14
N LEU A 282 -16.75 12.04 -26.46
CA LEU A 282 -17.29 12.91 -25.39
C LEU A 282 -18.33 13.90 -25.94
N CYS A 283 -18.09 14.49 -27.13
CA CYS A 283 -19.07 15.39 -27.77
C CYS A 283 -20.38 14.71 -28.16
N GLN A 284 -20.37 13.40 -28.48
CA GLN A 284 -21.60 12.62 -28.72
C GLN A 284 -22.52 12.58 -27.49
N HIS A 285 -21.99 12.80 -26.31
CA HIS A 285 -22.72 12.87 -25.04
C HIS A 285 -23.13 14.31 -24.65
N GLY A 286 -23.08 15.26 -25.59
CA GLY A 286 -23.68 16.59 -25.47
C GLY A 286 -22.73 17.72 -25.10
N ILE A 287 -21.48 17.45 -24.68
CA ILE A 287 -20.53 18.52 -24.40
C ILE A 287 -20.11 19.25 -25.68
N ALA A 288 -20.10 20.59 -25.65
CA ALA A 288 -19.69 21.37 -26.79
C ALA A 288 -18.17 21.28 -26.99
N ARG A 289 -17.68 21.07 -28.23
CA ARG A 289 -16.25 20.91 -28.55
C ARG A 289 -15.39 22.06 -28.00
N ARG A 290 -15.93 23.29 -27.96
CA ARG A 290 -15.24 24.49 -27.43
C ARG A 290 -15.02 24.45 -25.90
N GLN A 291 -15.78 23.65 -25.18
CA GLN A 291 -15.67 23.50 -23.73
C GLN A 291 -14.76 22.31 -23.33
N LEU A 292 -14.22 21.59 -24.31
CA LEU A 292 -13.49 20.35 -24.08
C LEU A 292 -12.04 20.46 -24.53
N THR A 293 -11.12 20.23 -23.61
CA THR A 293 -9.70 20.00 -23.87
C THR A 293 -9.39 18.52 -23.59
N VAL A 294 -8.83 17.82 -24.57
CA VAL A 294 -8.40 16.43 -24.41
C VAL A 294 -6.87 16.38 -24.49
N ARG A 295 -6.26 15.74 -23.51
CA ARG A 295 -4.81 15.53 -23.44
C ARG A 295 -4.50 14.04 -23.32
N SER A 296 -3.41 13.63 -23.97
CA SER A 296 -2.89 12.27 -23.79
C SER A 296 -2.33 12.07 -22.39
N PHE A 297 -2.30 10.80 -21.97
CA PHE A 297 -1.68 10.41 -20.72
C PHE A 297 -0.18 10.70 -20.73
N LYS A 298 0.33 11.21 -19.61
CA LYS A 298 1.76 11.40 -19.39
C LYS A 298 2.18 10.76 -18.08
N GLU A 299 3.23 9.98 -18.12
CA GLU A 299 3.74 9.17 -17.00
C GLU A 299 4.47 10.00 -15.91
N SER A 300 4.41 11.33 -15.95
CA SER A 300 5.14 12.20 -15.03
C SER A 300 4.27 12.65 -13.86
N ARG A 301 4.66 12.30 -12.65
CA ARG A 301 4.02 12.75 -11.40
C ARG A 301 4.10 14.28 -11.25
N GLU A 302 5.20 14.89 -11.69
CA GLU A 302 5.36 16.35 -11.72
C GLU A 302 4.38 17.00 -12.70
N TYR A 303 4.14 16.36 -13.85
CA TYR A 303 3.11 16.83 -14.79
C TYR A 303 1.72 16.77 -14.15
N LEU A 304 1.39 15.71 -13.43
CA LEU A 304 0.13 15.59 -12.69
C LEU A 304 -0.01 16.70 -11.64
N GLY A 305 1.02 16.96 -10.86
CA GLY A 305 1.02 18.05 -9.89
C GLY A 305 0.74 19.43 -10.54
N ARG A 306 1.32 19.70 -11.71
CA ARG A 306 1.04 20.93 -12.48
C ARG A 306 -0.40 20.93 -13.02
N LEU A 307 -0.86 19.83 -13.57
CA LEU A 307 -2.23 19.68 -14.05
C LEU A 307 -3.26 20.01 -12.96
N PHE A 308 -3.04 19.50 -11.74
CA PHE A 308 -3.93 19.78 -10.61
C PHE A 308 -3.98 21.25 -10.21
N CYS A 309 -2.97 22.07 -10.57
CA CYS A 309 -3.01 23.52 -10.38
C CYS A 309 -3.78 24.27 -11.49
N GLU A 310 -3.98 23.65 -12.67
CA GLU A 310 -4.63 24.27 -13.82
C GLU A 310 -6.17 24.19 -13.78
N VAL A 311 -6.73 23.43 -12.84
CA VAL A 311 -8.16 23.07 -12.80
C VAL A 311 -8.79 23.42 -11.45
N ASP A 312 -10.11 23.44 -11.38
CA ASP A 312 -10.88 23.87 -10.20
C ASP A 312 -11.49 22.71 -9.41
N LEU A 313 -11.73 21.59 -10.08
CA LEU A 313 -12.41 20.42 -9.53
C LEU A 313 -12.00 19.17 -10.29
N CYS A 314 -11.74 18.07 -9.60
CA CYS A 314 -11.63 16.75 -10.22
C CYS A 314 -12.90 15.95 -9.96
N ILE A 315 -13.47 15.33 -11.00
CA ILE A 315 -14.62 14.44 -10.86
C ILE A 315 -14.28 13.02 -11.31
N MET A 316 -14.80 12.04 -10.58
CA MET A 316 -14.65 10.61 -10.89
C MET A 316 -16.04 9.94 -10.83
N PRO A 317 -16.84 10.03 -11.91
CA PRO A 317 -18.19 9.49 -11.96
C PRO A 317 -18.25 8.01 -12.35
N SER A 318 -17.24 7.23 -11.96
CA SER A 318 -17.12 5.81 -12.30
C SER A 318 -18.36 5.04 -11.85
N ARG A 319 -18.91 4.17 -12.70
CA ARG A 319 -20.04 3.28 -12.36
C ARG A 319 -19.64 2.26 -11.31
N THR A 320 -18.41 1.82 -11.36
CA THR A 320 -17.76 1.08 -10.27
C THR A 320 -16.25 1.33 -10.29
N GLU A 321 -15.63 1.32 -9.13
CA GLU A 321 -14.20 1.51 -8.96
C GLU A 321 -13.73 0.69 -7.75
N GLY A 322 -12.60 -0.01 -7.86
CA GLY A 322 -12.01 -0.71 -6.72
C GLY A 322 -11.70 0.28 -5.59
N PHE A 323 -10.88 1.27 -5.87
CA PHE A 323 -10.64 2.35 -4.90
C PHE A 323 -10.91 3.75 -5.48
N GLY A 324 -10.20 4.16 -6.54
CA GLY A 324 -10.33 5.50 -7.12
C GLY A 324 -9.12 6.39 -6.85
N LEU A 325 -7.91 5.84 -7.06
CA LEU A 325 -6.65 6.51 -6.77
C LEU A 325 -6.47 7.84 -7.51
N ALA A 326 -7.01 7.98 -8.72
CA ALA A 326 -6.93 9.23 -9.49
C ALA A 326 -7.54 10.42 -8.71
N ALA A 327 -8.69 10.22 -8.08
CA ALA A 327 -9.31 11.26 -7.26
C ALA A 327 -8.55 11.48 -5.93
N LEU A 328 -7.97 10.42 -5.34
CA LEU A 328 -7.12 10.55 -4.15
C LEU A 328 -5.83 11.33 -4.45
N GLU A 329 -5.22 11.15 -5.63
CA GLU A 329 -4.08 11.92 -6.10
C GLU A 329 -4.43 13.41 -6.22
N ALA A 330 -5.60 13.72 -6.80
CA ALA A 330 -6.12 15.09 -6.89
C ALA A 330 -6.37 15.70 -5.50
N LEU A 331 -7.00 14.94 -4.58
CA LEU A 331 -7.20 15.38 -3.19
C LEU A 331 -5.87 15.63 -2.48
N SER A 332 -4.87 14.76 -2.69
CA SER A 332 -3.53 14.90 -2.11
C SER A 332 -2.82 16.17 -2.58
N ALA A 333 -3.14 16.65 -3.79
CA ALA A 333 -2.66 17.92 -4.32
C ALA A 333 -3.48 19.14 -3.85
N GLY A 334 -4.44 18.94 -2.94
CA GLY A 334 -5.33 20.00 -2.45
C GLY A 334 -6.40 20.45 -3.44
N LEU A 335 -6.65 19.68 -4.52
CA LEU A 335 -7.70 19.96 -5.48
C LEU A 335 -9.04 19.42 -4.95
N PRO A 336 -10.14 20.20 -4.99
CA PRO A 336 -11.49 19.70 -4.70
C PRO A 336 -11.85 18.50 -5.57
N ILE A 337 -12.55 17.53 -4.99
CA ILE A 337 -12.97 16.31 -5.69
C ILE A 337 -14.48 16.08 -5.55
N LEU A 338 -15.07 15.38 -6.54
CA LEU A 338 -16.35 14.70 -6.44
C LEU A 338 -16.17 13.28 -6.96
N VAL A 339 -16.59 12.30 -6.19
CA VAL A 339 -16.40 10.88 -6.50
C VAL A 339 -17.72 10.11 -6.46
N SER A 340 -17.79 9.04 -7.23
CA SER A 340 -18.94 8.13 -7.17
C SER A 340 -19.00 7.41 -5.82
N GLY A 341 -20.21 7.24 -5.29
CA GLY A 341 -20.45 6.42 -4.11
C GLY A 341 -20.16 4.93 -4.34
N ASN A 342 -20.10 4.48 -5.59
CA ASN A 342 -19.71 3.10 -5.91
C ASN A 342 -18.19 2.99 -6.15
N SER A 343 -17.40 3.53 -5.22
CA SER A 343 -15.94 3.46 -5.23
C SER A 343 -15.39 3.31 -3.81
N GLY A 344 -14.26 2.64 -3.66
CA GLY A 344 -13.64 2.49 -2.35
C GLY A 344 -13.24 3.83 -1.71
N LEU A 345 -12.89 4.86 -2.51
CA LEU A 345 -12.66 6.22 -2.01
C LEU A 345 -13.96 6.89 -1.56
N GLY A 346 -15.07 6.64 -2.27
CA GLY A 346 -16.39 7.10 -1.87
C GLY A 346 -16.78 6.57 -0.49
N ASP A 347 -16.61 5.26 -0.27
CA ASP A 347 -16.85 4.62 1.02
C ASP A 347 -15.91 5.16 2.11
N ALA A 348 -14.62 5.30 1.81
CA ALA A 348 -13.65 5.84 2.75
C ALA A 348 -14.01 7.29 3.17
N LEU A 349 -14.42 8.13 2.24
CA LEU A 349 -14.80 9.52 2.52
C LEU A 349 -16.04 9.63 3.42
N GLN A 350 -16.95 8.65 3.43
CA GLN A 350 -18.11 8.70 4.31
C GLN A 350 -17.74 8.63 5.79
N ASN A 351 -16.60 8.06 6.12
CA ASN A 351 -16.09 7.96 7.49
C ASN A 351 -15.25 9.17 7.93
N VAL A 352 -15.04 10.14 7.02
CA VAL A 352 -14.21 11.34 7.30
C VAL A 352 -15.10 12.57 7.46
N PRO A 353 -14.86 13.45 8.46
CA PRO A 353 -15.63 14.68 8.64
C PRO A 353 -15.67 15.53 7.37
N GLY A 354 -16.88 15.83 6.88
CA GLY A 354 -17.09 16.59 5.65
C GLY A 354 -16.87 15.83 4.34
N GLY A 355 -16.41 14.57 4.40
CA GLY A 355 -16.12 13.76 3.23
C GLY A 355 -17.36 13.34 2.45
N SER A 356 -18.50 13.06 3.12
CA SER A 356 -19.77 12.70 2.50
C SER A 356 -20.27 13.74 1.49
N SER A 357 -19.93 15.03 1.69
CA SER A 357 -20.26 16.11 0.75
C SER A 357 -19.50 16.03 -0.60
N ARG A 358 -18.52 15.16 -0.68
CA ARG A 358 -17.70 14.91 -1.89
C ARG A 358 -18.11 13.64 -2.62
N VAL A 359 -19.12 12.95 -2.12
CA VAL A 359 -19.62 11.68 -2.68
C VAL A 359 -20.95 11.91 -3.38
N VAL A 360 -21.04 11.48 -4.64
CA VAL A 360 -22.28 11.54 -5.45
C VAL A 360 -22.80 10.11 -5.62
N ASN A 361 -23.88 9.79 -4.91
CA ASN A 361 -24.52 8.46 -4.93
C ASN A 361 -25.54 8.36 -6.07
N SER A 362 -25.13 8.64 -7.30
CA SER A 362 -26.00 8.61 -8.47
C SER A 362 -25.21 8.52 -9.76
N GLU A 363 -25.76 7.81 -10.75
CA GLU A 363 -25.30 7.82 -12.14
C GLU A 363 -26.02 8.90 -12.99
N ASP A 364 -27.01 9.59 -12.40
CA ASP A 364 -27.76 10.63 -13.07
C ASP A 364 -26.91 11.88 -13.33
N PRO A 365 -26.71 12.30 -14.61
CA PRO A 365 -25.93 13.48 -14.95
C PRO A 365 -26.42 14.77 -14.30
N GLU A 366 -27.75 14.91 -14.06
CA GLU A 366 -28.30 16.10 -13.40
C GLU A 366 -27.79 16.23 -11.96
N LYS A 367 -27.64 15.09 -11.23
CA LYS A 367 -27.09 15.08 -9.87
C LYS A 367 -25.61 15.48 -9.85
N TRP A 368 -24.84 15.04 -10.84
CA TRP A 368 -23.45 15.46 -10.99
C TRP A 368 -23.37 16.95 -11.35
N ALA A 369 -24.22 17.44 -12.25
CA ALA A 369 -24.30 18.88 -12.59
C ALA A 369 -24.64 19.72 -11.35
N GLU A 370 -25.62 19.30 -10.52
CA GLU A 370 -25.97 19.96 -9.27
C GLU A 370 -24.80 19.99 -8.30
N ALA A 371 -24.10 18.87 -8.11
CA ALA A 371 -22.91 18.78 -7.25
C ALA A 371 -21.78 19.71 -7.73
N ILE A 372 -21.48 19.75 -9.04
CA ILE A 372 -20.51 20.66 -9.65
C ILE A 372 -20.90 22.13 -9.41
N LYS A 373 -22.19 22.51 -9.63
CA LYS A 373 -22.72 23.86 -9.33
C LYS A 373 -22.52 24.22 -7.86
N ASN A 374 -22.76 23.30 -6.94
CA ASN A 374 -22.64 23.55 -5.52
C ASN A 374 -21.15 23.78 -5.12
N VAL A 375 -20.21 23.05 -5.71
CA VAL A 375 -18.78 23.32 -5.52
C VAL A 375 -18.41 24.70 -6.07
N ARG A 376 -18.86 25.08 -7.27
CA ARG A 376 -18.55 26.39 -7.89
C ARG A 376 -19.12 27.58 -7.13
N LYS A 377 -20.30 27.44 -6.51
CA LYS A 377 -20.93 28.53 -5.71
C LYS A 377 -20.03 29.00 -4.56
N MET A 378 -19.18 28.15 -4.04
CA MET A 378 -18.21 28.52 -3.02
C MET A 378 -17.03 29.25 -3.66
N ARG A 379 -16.54 30.32 -3.04
CA ARG A 379 -15.33 31.01 -3.46
C ARG A 379 -14.14 30.04 -3.43
N ARG A 380 -13.19 30.21 -4.35
CA ARG A 380 -12.04 29.31 -4.50
C ARG A 380 -11.22 29.19 -3.20
N ASP A 381 -10.97 30.29 -2.52
CA ASP A 381 -10.24 30.30 -1.24
C ASP A 381 -10.93 29.45 -0.16
N VAL A 382 -12.26 29.47 -0.11
CA VAL A 382 -13.06 28.63 0.80
C VAL A 382 -13.00 27.17 0.38
N ARG A 383 -13.21 26.88 -0.93
CA ARG A 383 -13.12 25.51 -1.46
C ARG A 383 -11.77 24.84 -1.14
N LEU A 384 -10.68 25.58 -1.35
CA LEU A 384 -9.32 25.09 -1.09
C LEU A 384 -9.06 24.90 0.40
N LYS A 385 -9.57 25.78 1.26
CA LYS A 385 -9.47 25.63 2.71
C LYS A 385 -10.22 24.38 3.20
N ASP A 386 -11.44 24.16 2.70
CA ASP A 386 -12.25 22.99 3.04
C ASP A 386 -11.60 21.71 2.53
N THR A 387 -11.03 21.73 1.32
CA THR A 387 -10.30 20.59 0.76
C THR A 387 -9.05 20.27 1.56
N LYS A 388 -8.29 21.30 1.97
CA LYS A 388 -7.12 21.11 2.82
C LYS A 388 -7.48 20.51 4.18
N LYS A 389 -8.58 20.94 4.78
CA LYS A 389 -9.08 20.33 6.01
C LYS A 389 -9.46 18.89 5.79
N LEU A 390 -10.23 18.57 4.74
CA LEU A 390 -10.59 17.21 4.39
C LEU A 390 -9.36 16.32 4.18
N CYS A 391 -8.32 16.86 3.53
CA CYS A 391 -7.06 16.14 3.31
C CYS A 391 -6.36 15.77 4.64
N ILE A 392 -6.38 16.68 5.62
CA ILE A 392 -5.82 16.43 6.97
C ILE A 392 -6.67 15.38 7.69
N ASP A 393 -7.99 15.59 7.77
CA ASP A 393 -8.91 14.69 8.46
C ASP A 393 -8.83 13.26 7.85
N TYR A 394 -8.70 13.17 6.51
CA TYR A 394 -8.52 11.90 5.80
C TYR A 394 -7.18 11.21 6.13
N ALA A 395 -6.08 11.98 6.21
CA ALA A 395 -4.76 11.46 6.55
C ALA A 395 -4.68 10.98 8.01
N GLU A 396 -5.43 11.61 8.92
CA GLU A 396 -5.54 11.18 10.33
C GLU A 396 -6.32 9.87 10.45
N GLU A 397 -7.46 9.75 9.75
CA GLU A 397 -8.28 8.52 9.75
C GLU A 397 -7.52 7.35 9.12
N TYR A 398 -6.93 7.56 7.94
CA TYR A 398 -6.26 6.51 7.17
C TYR A 398 -4.73 6.68 7.16
N SER A 399 -4.11 6.90 8.33
CA SER A 399 -2.66 7.05 8.43
C SER A 399 -1.91 5.85 7.86
N TRP A 400 -0.99 6.10 6.92
CA TRP A 400 -0.08 5.06 6.39
C TRP A 400 0.71 4.38 7.50
N GLU A 401 1.24 5.17 8.45
CA GLU A 401 2.06 4.67 9.56
C GLU A 401 1.26 3.68 10.43
N LYS A 402 0.03 4.04 10.80
CA LYS A 402 -0.85 3.19 11.61
C LYS A 402 -1.18 1.89 10.87
N GLN A 403 -1.66 1.97 9.63
CA GLN A 403 -2.07 0.80 8.84
C GLN A 403 -0.90 -0.13 8.52
N CYS A 404 0.27 0.42 8.13
CA CYS A 404 1.48 -0.39 7.91
C CYS A 404 1.98 -1.01 9.21
N GLY A 405 1.85 -0.32 10.35
CA GLY A 405 2.16 -0.87 11.68
C GLY A 405 1.27 -2.06 12.04
N GLU A 406 -0.04 -1.96 11.77
CA GLU A 406 -1.00 -3.05 11.98
C GLU A 406 -0.73 -4.24 11.05
N LEU A 407 -0.46 -3.97 9.77
CA LEU A 407 -0.08 -5.01 8.80
C LEU A 407 1.20 -5.73 9.22
N LEU A 408 2.22 -5.00 9.64
CA LEU A 408 3.46 -5.58 10.15
C LEU A 408 3.24 -6.38 11.43
N LYS A 409 2.40 -5.90 12.35
CA LYS A 409 2.04 -6.64 13.55
C LYS A 409 1.42 -7.99 13.18
N MET A 410 0.47 -8.03 12.27
CA MET A 410 -0.12 -9.26 11.75
C MET A 410 0.98 -10.20 11.19
N MET A 411 1.90 -9.68 10.38
CA MET A 411 3.01 -10.46 9.83
C MET A 411 3.95 -11.00 10.92
N PHE A 412 4.28 -10.22 11.95
CA PHE A 412 5.12 -10.65 13.05
C PHE A 412 4.45 -11.72 13.89
N ASP A 413 3.17 -11.54 14.25
CA ASP A 413 2.40 -12.50 15.05
C ASP A 413 2.31 -13.85 14.33
N SER A 414 1.97 -13.85 13.06
CA SER A 414 1.91 -15.04 12.22
C SER A 414 3.28 -15.73 12.04
N ALA A 415 4.37 -14.98 11.89
CA ALA A 415 5.72 -15.54 11.79
C ALA A 415 6.19 -16.15 13.11
N PHE A 416 5.74 -15.61 14.24
CA PHE A 416 6.06 -16.12 15.57
C PHE A 416 5.32 -17.43 15.89
N GLU A 417 4.04 -17.54 15.55
CA GLU A 417 3.23 -18.75 15.73
C GLU A 417 3.84 -19.97 15.01
N LEU A 418 4.33 -19.78 13.78
CA LEU A 418 5.00 -20.86 13.05
C LEU A 418 6.31 -21.32 13.69
N LYS A 419 7.09 -20.40 14.26
CA LYS A 419 8.31 -20.78 14.99
C LYS A 419 7.98 -21.60 16.23
N ILE A 420 6.95 -21.22 16.97
CA ILE A 420 6.45 -21.97 18.12
C ILE A 420 5.95 -23.36 17.70
N ALA A 421 5.11 -23.42 16.67
CA ALA A 421 4.58 -24.68 16.15
C ALA A 421 5.71 -25.61 15.64
N GLY A 422 6.71 -25.05 14.94
CA GLY A 422 7.89 -25.81 14.50
C GLY A 422 8.72 -26.35 15.66
N TRP A 423 8.92 -25.58 16.72
CA TRP A 423 9.63 -26.03 17.92
C TRP A 423 8.86 -27.11 18.72
N LEU A 424 7.54 -26.95 18.81
CA LEU A 424 6.67 -27.94 19.46
C LEU A 424 6.59 -29.27 18.69
N LEU A 425 6.56 -29.23 17.36
CA LEU A 425 6.43 -30.41 16.51
C LEU A 425 7.75 -31.16 16.28
N TYR A 426 8.87 -30.45 16.21
CA TYR A 426 10.16 -31.03 15.82
C TYR A 426 11.17 -31.12 16.96
N GLY A 427 10.86 -30.64 18.17
CA GLY A 427 11.74 -30.76 19.36
C GLY A 427 13.09 -30.05 19.18
N ILE A 428 13.25 -29.17 18.20
CA ILE A 428 14.50 -28.46 17.92
C ILE A 428 14.57 -27.21 18.79
N CYS A 429 15.00 -27.40 20.04
CA CYS A 429 15.37 -26.29 20.91
C CYS A 429 16.79 -25.82 20.49
N PRO A 430 17.04 -24.53 20.23
CA PRO A 430 18.39 -24.06 19.96
C PRO A 430 19.26 -24.25 21.21
N THR A 431 20.28 -25.08 21.10
CA THR A 431 21.14 -25.57 22.19
C THR A 431 22.06 -24.50 22.82
N ASN A 432 21.86 -23.21 22.58
CA ASN A 432 22.78 -22.14 23.03
C ASN A 432 22.08 -20.90 23.66
N SER A 433 20.91 -21.03 24.26
CA SER A 433 20.33 -19.92 25.03
C SER A 433 20.39 -20.20 26.53
N SER A 434 20.89 -19.22 27.30
CA SER A 434 20.91 -19.23 28.76
C SER A 434 19.50 -19.44 29.34
N PHE A 435 19.37 -20.08 30.48
CA PHE A 435 18.12 -20.46 31.14
C PHE A 435 17.10 -19.30 31.32
N SER A 436 17.53 -18.03 31.33
CA SER A 436 16.64 -16.87 31.41
C SER A 436 15.81 -16.67 30.13
N GLY A 437 16.38 -16.90 28.95
CA GLY A 437 15.68 -16.79 27.67
C GLY A 437 14.60 -17.87 27.48
N LEU A 438 14.75 -19.03 28.13
CA LEU A 438 13.74 -20.09 28.09
C LEU A 438 12.48 -19.70 28.91
N TYR A 439 12.66 -19.02 30.04
CA TYR A 439 11.55 -18.55 30.89
C TYR A 439 10.74 -17.45 30.18
N ASP A 440 11.42 -16.48 29.58
CA ASP A 440 10.78 -15.40 28.82
C ASP A 440 10.04 -15.97 27.59
N PHE A 441 10.59 -17.01 26.97
CA PHE A 441 9.98 -17.72 25.86
C PHE A 441 8.74 -18.51 26.28
N ILE A 442 8.81 -19.32 27.36
CA ILE A 442 7.66 -20.08 27.88
C ILE A 442 6.54 -19.10 28.32
N PHE A 443 6.91 -17.97 28.94
CA PHE A 443 5.96 -16.94 29.34
C PHE A 443 5.26 -16.31 28.11
N ALA A 444 5.99 -15.99 27.06
CA ALA A 444 5.43 -15.48 25.81
C ALA A 444 4.49 -16.51 25.14
N CYS A 445 4.87 -17.79 25.10
CA CYS A 445 4.02 -18.87 24.59
C CYS A 445 2.71 -19.01 25.40
N VAL A 446 2.78 -18.95 26.73
CA VAL A 446 1.61 -19.05 27.62
C VAL A 446 0.67 -17.84 27.44
N VAL A 447 1.22 -16.63 27.26
CA VAL A 447 0.43 -15.42 27.01
C VAL A 447 -0.27 -15.50 25.65
N THR A 448 0.42 -16.00 24.63
CA THR A 448 -0.14 -16.17 23.26
C THR A 448 -1.24 -17.25 23.25
N LEU A 449 -1.01 -18.40 23.92
CA LEU A 449 -2.01 -19.46 24.05
C LEU A 449 -3.24 -19.02 24.88
N LYS A 450 -3.09 -18.12 25.84
CA LYS A 450 -4.23 -17.48 26.53
C LYS A 450 -5.02 -16.53 25.62
N GLY A 451 -4.35 -15.88 24.67
CA GLY A 451 -5.00 -15.03 23.65
C GLY A 451 -5.81 -15.84 22.62
N LEU A 452 -5.41 -17.08 22.35
CA LEU A 452 -6.04 -17.97 21.36
C LEU A 452 -7.26 -18.76 21.86
N GLY A 453 -7.66 -18.65 23.12
CA GLY A 453 -8.98 -19.12 23.51
C GLY A 453 -9.14 -19.74 24.88
N HIS A 454 -10.05 -19.18 25.65
CA HIS A 454 -10.70 -19.80 26.80
C HIS A 454 -11.37 -21.16 26.53
N ALA A 455 -11.35 -21.64 25.28
CA ALA A 455 -12.10 -22.82 24.84
C ALA A 455 -11.35 -24.16 25.02
N ILE A 456 -10.02 -24.18 25.13
CA ILE A 456 -9.23 -25.43 25.11
C ILE A 456 -8.53 -25.74 26.43
N LEU A 457 -8.21 -24.77 27.29
CA LEU A 457 -7.30 -24.97 28.43
C LEU A 457 -7.90 -24.79 29.85
N GLY A 458 -9.17 -24.60 30.00
CA GLY A 458 -9.78 -24.49 31.34
C GLY A 458 -9.16 -23.36 32.22
N ASN A 459 -9.58 -23.24 33.47
CA ASN A 459 -9.17 -22.21 34.43
C ASN A 459 -7.77 -22.47 35.07
N PHE A 460 -6.72 -22.73 34.30
CA PHE A 460 -5.35 -22.83 34.83
C PHE A 460 -4.71 -21.45 35.01
N SER A 461 -4.04 -21.24 36.15
CA SER A 461 -3.21 -20.04 36.33
C SER A 461 -1.95 -20.14 35.48
N THR A 462 -1.35 -18.98 35.14
CA THR A 462 -0.10 -18.90 34.34
C THR A 462 1.02 -19.75 34.95
N ASP A 463 1.13 -19.76 36.28
CA ASP A 463 2.15 -20.52 37.01
C ASP A 463 1.91 -22.04 36.94
N GLN A 464 0.66 -22.48 36.95
CA GLN A 464 0.31 -23.90 36.77
C GLN A 464 0.62 -24.41 35.38
N MET A 465 0.39 -23.60 34.33
CA MET A 465 0.76 -23.94 32.96
C MET A 465 2.28 -24.04 32.76
N VAL A 466 3.04 -23.13 33.33
CA VAL A 466 4.52 -23.17 33.28
C VAL A 466 5.06 -24.42 33.96
N ILE A 467 4.49 -24.82 35.11
CA ILE A 467 4.88 -26.03 35.84
C ILE A 467 4.56 -27.28 35.04
N GLU A 468 3.41 -27.37 34.38
CA GLU A 468 3.06 -28.56 33.58
C GLU A 468 3.90 -28.65 32.29
N LEU A 469 4.16 -27.53 31.60
CA LEU A 469 5.02 -27.51 30.41
C LEU A 469 6.49 -27.88 30.75
N THR A 470 6.97 -27.48 31.94
CA THR A 470 8.32 -27.87 32.40
C THR A 470 8.43 -29.36 32.80
N LYS A 471 7.33 -30.02 33.17
CA LYS A 471 7.30 -31.48 33.43
C LYS A 471 7.33 -32.30 32.13
N ILE A 472 6.78 -31.77 31.03
CA ILE A 472 6.78 -32.43 29.71
C ILE A 472 8.16 -32.31 29.04
N SER A 473 8.96 -31.30 29.40
CA SER A 473 10.33 -31.07 28.89
C SER A 473 11.42 -31.85 29.58
N LYS A 474 11.12 -32.65 30.61
CA LYS A 474 12.00 -33.62 31.27
C LYS A 474 11.64 -35.04 30.89
#